data_5036d17829cbcf16a72d6a9772f08e78
#
_entry.id   5036d17829cbcf16a72d6a9772f08e78
#
_cell.length_a   1.000
_cell.length_b   1.000
_cell.length_c   1.000
_cell.angle_alpha   90.00
_cell.angle_beta   90.00
_cell.angle_gamma   90.00
#
_symmetry.space_group_name_H-M   'P 1'
#
loop_
_entity.id
_entity.type
_entity.pdbx_description
1 polymer ?
#
loop_
_entity_poly.entity_id
_entity_poly.type
_entity_poly.pdbx_seq_one_letter_code
_entity_poly.pdbx_strand_id
1 'polypeptide(L)'
;VQFIVENWILILAAFISGALLVWPMVSKGGMGGSVSTTDAVRLINQEKAVLIDVREPAEFAAGHAAGARNVPLSALDGAKGLPTNKAVPLVVMCATGARSSRAATQLRKAGYTNVHNLAGGNAAWREASLPIEKSA
;
A
#
# COMPACT_ATOMS: atom_id res chain seq x y z
N VAL A 1 -7.16 30.76 34.05
CA VAL A 1 -8.52 30.21 33.84
C VAL A 1 -9.38 31.23 33.09
N GLN A 2 -9.35 32.50 33.46
CA GLN A 2 -10.15 33.54 32.80
C GLN A 2 -9.80 33.71 31.32
N PHE A 3 -8.52 33.67 30.95
CA PHE A 3 -8.04 33.72 29.57
C PHE A 3 -8.63 32.58 28.71
N ILE A 4 -8.73 31.37 29.24
CA ILE A 4 -9.29 30.20 28.53
C ILE A 4 -10.79 30.38 28.31
N VAL A 5 -11.51 30.88 29.31
CA VAL A 5 -12.95 31.11 29.23
C VAL A 5 -13.31 32.21 28.25
N GLU A 6 -12.51 33.27 28.20
CA GLU A 6 -12.74 34.41 27.30
C GLU A 6 -12.36 34.09 25.84
N ASN A 7 -11.42 33.18 25.62
CA ASN A 7 -10.90 32.85 24.29
C ASN A 7 -11.22 31.41 23.84
N TRP A 8 -12.19 30.75 24.45
CA TRP A 8 -12.50 29.35 24.17
C TRP A 8 -12.83 29.08 22.70
N ILE A 9 -13.47 30.03 22.02
CA ILE A 9 -13.81 29.93 20.60
C ILE A 9 -12.54 29.89 19.75
N LEU A 10 -11.57 30.72 20.06
CA LEU A 10 -10.28 30.78 19.37
C LEU A 10 -9.46 29.51 19.61
N ILE A 11 -9.49 29.00 20.84
CA ILE A 11 -8.82 27.76 21.23
C ILE A 11 -9.47 26.58 20.48
N LEU A 12 -10.79 26.52 20.45
CA LEU A 12 -11.53 25.48 19.70
C LEU A 12 -11.23 25.54 18.22
N ALA A 13 -11.20 26.73 17.62
CA ALA A 13 -10.85 26.91 16.21
C ALA A 13 -9.43 26.43 15.90
N ALA A 14 -8.47 26.70 16.79
CA ALA A 14 -7.09 26.23 16.66
C ALA A 14 -7.01 24.69 16.72
N PHE A 15 -7.74 24.05 17.64
CA PHE A 15 -7.80 22.59 17.73
C PHE A 15 -8.42 21.95 16.48
N ILE A 16 -9.52 22.48 15.98
CA ILE A 16 -10.19 21.99 14.78
C ILE A 16 -9.26 22.16 13.57
N SER A 17 -8.63 23.31 13.42
CA SER A 17 -7.68 23.59 12.33
C SER A 17 -6.48 22.65 12.38
N GLY A 18 -5.91 22.44 13.56
CA GLY A 18 -4.81 21.51 13.78
C GLY A 18 -5.20 20.07 13.47
N ALA A 19 -6.38 19.65 13.90
CA ALA A 19 -6.91 18.31 13.62
C ALA A 19 -7.13 18.09 12.12
N LEU A 20 -7.64 19.08 11.39
CA LEU A 20 -7.83 19.00 9.94
C LEU A 20 -6.52 18.89 9.16
N LEU A 21 -5.45 19.54 9.67
CA LEU A 21 -4.12 19.47 9.06
C LEU A 21 -3.41 18.15 9.35
N VAL A 22 -3.57 17.62 10.55
CA VAL A 22 -2.89 16.38 10.99
C VAL A 22 -3.67 15.14 10.57
N TRP A 23 -5.00 15.23 10.42
CA TRP A 23 -5.86 14.10 10.09
C TRP A 23 -5.40 13.30 8.86
N PRO A 24 -5.04 13.94 7.71
CA PRO A 24 -4.54 13.20 6.56
C PRO A 24 -3.22 12.47 6.81
N MET A 25 -2.38 12.99 7.70
CA MET A 25 -1.11 12.35 8.05
C MET A 25 -1.33 11.12 8.92
N VAL A 26 -2.26 11.21 9.86
CA VAL A 26 -2.60 10.10 10.77
C VAL A 26 -3.45 9.05 10.05
N SER A 27 -4.40 9.46 9.23
CA SER A 27 -5.27 8.53 8.50
C SER A 27 -4.54 7.76 7.39
N LYS A 28 -3.48 8.33 6.82
CA LYS A 28 -2.62 7.63 5.86
C LYS A 28 -1.67 6.63 6.52
N GLY A 29 -1.42 6.77 7.81
CA GLY A 29 -0.59 5.83 8.58
C GLY A 29 -1.35 4.66 9.19
N GLY A 30 -2.67 4.65 9.09
CA GLY A 30 -3.51 3.58 9.65
C GLY A 30 -3.82 2.49 8.62
N MET A 31 -3.44 1.26 8.93
CA MET A 31 -3.80 0.01 8.25
C MET A 31 -4.00 0.10 6.72
N GLY A 32 -2.91 0.06 5.98
CA GLY A 32 -2.95 -0.13 4.54
C GLY A 32 -2.62 1.11 3.69
N GLY A 33 -1.77 2.00 4.20
CA GLY A 33 -1.19 3.08 3.40
C GLY A 33 -0.08 2.60 2.46
N SER A 34 0.58 3.53 1.79
CA SER A 34 1.75 3.24 0.98
C SER A 34 2.96 2.95 1.86
N VAL A 35 3.76 1.98 1.46
CA VAL A 35 5.02 1.62 2.11
C VAL A 35 6.19 1.88 1.18
N SER A 36 7.35 2.16 1.74
CA SER A 36 8.60 2.26 0.99
C SER A 36 9.11 0.87 0.58
N THR A 37 10.08 0.83 -0.33
CA THR A 37 10.76 -0.43 -0.70
C THR A 37 11.43 -1.09 0.50
N THR A 38 12.02 -0.31 1.39
CA THR A 38 12.64 -0.82 2.63
C THR A 38 11.61 -1.50 3.53
N ASP A 39 10.47 -0.85 3.76
CA ASP A 39 9.39 -1.42 4.56
C ASP A 39 8.76 -2.64 3.90
N ALA A 40 8.62 -2.62 2.57
CA ALA A 40 8.11 -3.77 1.82
C ALA A 40 9.01 -4.99 1.98
N VAL A 41 10.31 -4.82 1.84
CA VAL A 41 11.29 -5.91 2.04
C VAL A 41 11.22 -6.44 3.47
N ARG A 42 11.10 -5.57 4.45
CA ARG A 42 10.94 -5.97 5.85
C ARG A 42 9.66 -6.79 6.07
N LEU A 43 8.54 -6.36 5.51
CA LEU A 43 7.28 -7.11 5.59
C LEU A 43 7.41 -8.50 4.96
N ILE A 44 8.05 -8.60 3.81
CA ILE A 44 8.27 -9.87 3.12
C ILE A 44 9.15 -10.81 3.95
N ASN A 45 10.24 -10.30 4.49
CA ASN A 45 11.22 -11.11 5.21
C ASN A 45 10.77 -11.47 6.63
N GLN A 46 10.18 -10.54 7.37
CA GLN A 46 9.83 -10.73 8.78
C GLN A 46 8.40 -11.22 8.99
N GLU A 47 7.46 -10.75 8.18
CA GLU A 47 6.03 -11.06 8.35
C GLU A 47 5.49 -11.98 7.26
N LYS A 48 6.34 -12.46 6.36
CA LYS A 48 5.96 -13.36 5.26
C LYS A 48 4.92 -12.74 4.32
N ALA A 49 4.99 -11.43 4.09
CA ALA A 49 4.10 -10.75 3.18
C ALA A 49 4.20 -11.33 1.76
N VAL A 50 3.08 -11.40 1.09
CA VAL A 50 2.99 -11.83 -0.31
C VAL A 50 3.04 -10.61 -1.21
N LEU A 51 3.96 -10.59 -2.15
CA LEU A 51 4.13 -9.51 -3.12
C LEU A 51 3.25 -9.79 -4.35
N ILE A 52 2.32 -8.90 -4.61
CA ILE A 52 1.35 -9.01 -5.71
C ILE A 52 1.62 -7.90 -6.72
N ASP A 53 1.91 -8.28 -7.95
CA ASP A 53 2.07 -7.36 -9.08
C ASP A 53 0.78 -7.34 -9.89
N VAL A 54 0.12 -6.19 -9.94
CA VAL A 54 -1.18 -6.02 -10.61
C VAL A 54 -1.08 -5.46 -12.02
N ARG A 55 0.14 -5.45 -12.58
CA ARG A 55 0.35 -5.08 -13.98
C ARG A 55 -0.16 -6.15 -14.93
N GLU A 56 -0.24 -5.80 -16.21
CA GLU A 56 -0.59 -6.78 -17.24
C GLU A 56 0.46 -7.88 -17.35
N PRO A 57 0.09 -9.11 -17.77
CA PRO A 57 1.03 -10.23 -17.88
C PRO A 57 2.26 -9.94 -18.73
N ALA A 58 2.12 -9.16 -19.80
CA ALA A 58 3.23 -8.79 -20.67
C ALA A 58 4.24 -7.88 -19.95
N GLU A 59 3.76 -6.94 -19.15
CA GLU A 59 4.61 -6.09 -18.32
C GLU A 59 5.35 -6.90 -17.25
N PHE A 60 4.65 -7.81 -16.61
CA PHE A 60 5.20 -8.72 -15.61
C PHE A 60 6.29 -9.61 -16.21
N ALA A 61 6.05 -10.22 -17.36
CA ALA A 61 7.00 -11.08 -18.04
C ALA A 61 8.27 -10.34 -18.43
N ALA A 62 8.17 -9.08 -18.82
CA ALA A 62 9.31 -8.24 -19.21
C ALA A 62 10.27 -7.93 -18.06
N GLY A 63 9.80 -8.01 -16.85
CA GLY A 63 10.61 -7.78 -15.65
C GLY A 63 9.73 -7.46 -14.45
N HIS A 64 9.90 -8.21 -13.37
CA HIS A 64 9.12 -8.05 -12.15
C HIS A 64 9.99 -8.26 -10.91
N ALA A 65 9.54 -7.79 -9.77
CA ALA A 65 10.21 -8.01 -8.49
C ALA A 65 10.30 -9.52 -8.21
N ALA A 66 11.46 -9.98 -7.75
CA ALA A 66 11.69 -11.38 -7.43
C ALA A 66 10.68 -11.88 -6.39
N GLY A 67 10.04 -13.01 -6.67
CA GLY A 67 9.03 -13.60 -5.81
C GLY A 67 7.62 -13.00 -5.93
N ALA A 68 7.43 -11.99 -6.76
CA ALA A 68 6.10 -11.41 -6.99
C ALA A 68 5.19 -12.36 -7.75
N ARG A 69 3.91 -12.34 -7.40
CA ARG A 69 2.86 -13.05 -8.11
C ARG A 69 2.12 -12.09 -9.01
N ASN A 70 1.89 -12.46 -10.25
CA ASN A 70 1.12 -11.63 -11.19
C ASN A 70 -0.37 -11.89 -11.03
N VAL A 71 -1.09 -10.89 -10.55
CA VAL A 71 -2.54 -10.88 -10.49
C VAL A 71 -2.99 -9.56 -11.10
N PRO A 72 -3.30 -9.51 -12.40
CA PRO A 72 -3.69 -8.26 -13.06
C PRO A 72 -4.88 -7.60 -12.38
N LEU A 73 -4.90 -6.27 -12.37
CA LEU A 73 -5.97 -5.49 -11.73
C LEU A 73 -7.36 -5.89 -12.22
N SER A 74 -7.49 -6.19 -13.51
CA SER A 74 -8.75 -6.63 -14.13
C SER A 74 -9.22 -8.02 -13.67
N ALA A 75 -8.33 -8.83 -13.11
CA ALA A 75 -8.59 -10.22 -12.72
C ALA A 75 -8.46 -10.44 -11.19
N LEU A 76 -8.50 -9.37 -10.40
CA LEU A 76 -8.34 -9.46 -8.94
C LEU A 76 -9.45 -10.27 -8.26
N ASP A 77 -10.67 -10.16 -8.78
CA ASP A 77 -11.84 -10.80 -8.19
C ASP A 77 -11.75 -12.32 -8.32
N GLY A 78 -11.65 -13.02 -7.19
CA GLY A 78 -11.55 -14.48 -7.15
C GLY A 78 -10.26 -15.04 -7.73
N ALA A 79 -9.20 -14.26 -7.84
CA ALA A 79 -7.95 -14.67 -8.46
C ALA A 79 -7.25 -15.78 -7.67
N LYS A 80 -6.75 -16.78 -8.38
CA LYS A 80 -6.06 -17.95 -7.79
C LYS A 80 -4.71 -17.61 -7.21
N GLY A 81 -4.08 -16.51 -7.64
CA GLY A 81 -2.79 -16.05 -7.14
C GLY A 81 -2.83 -15.40 -5.76
N LEU A 82 -4.02 -15.11 -5.26
CA LEU A 82 -4.20 -14.49 -3.95
C LEU A 82 -4.21 -15.54 -2.83
N PRO A 83 -3.64 -15.20 -1.64
CA PRO A 83 -3.74 -16.08 -0.49
C PRO A 83 -5.19 -16.29 -0.06
N THR A 84 -5.53 -17.49 0.37
CA THR A 84 -6.86 -17.80 0.92
C THR A 84 -7.02 -17.22 2.33
N ASN A 85 -5.93 -17.15 3.09
CA ASN A 85 -5.93 -16.51 4.41
C ASN A 85 -5.86 -14.99 4.25
N LYS A 86 -6.95 -14.31 4.54
CA LYS A 86 -7.10 -12.86 4.38
C LYS A 86 -6.37 -12.02 5.43
N ALA A 87 -5.78 -12.66 6.44
CA ALA A 87 -4.95 -11.98 7.44
C ALA A 87 -3.48 -11.89 7.03
N VAL A 88 -3.06 -12.58 5.97
CA VAL A 88 -1.68 -12.53 5.47
C VAL A 88 -1.37 -11.13 4.93
N PRO A 89 -0.23 -10.52 5.32
CA PRO A 89 0.16 -9.23 4.76
C PRO A 89 0.36 -9.30 3.24
N LEU A 90 -0.21 -8.36 2.52
CA LEU A 90 -0.04 -8.21 1.08
C LEU A 90 0.70 -6.91 0.78
N VAL A 91 1.69 -6.97 -0.08
CA VAL A 91 2.32 -5.79 -0.68
C VAL A 91 1.93 -5.78 -2.16
N VAL A 92 1.16 -4.78 -2.55
CA VAL A 92 0.61 -4.65 -3.90
C VAL A 92 1.41 -3.62 -4.67
N MET A 93 1.83 -3.96 -5.87
CA MET A 93 2.64 -3.09 -6.71
C MET A 93 2.16 -3.05 -8.16
N CYS A 94 2.48 -1.96 -8.83
CA CYS A 94 2.33 -1.81 -10.28
C CYS A 94 3.55 -1.08 -10.84
N ALA A 95 3.45 -0.42 -11.99
CA ALA A 95 4.59 0.30 -12.55
C ALA A 95 5.02 1.49 -11.68
N THR A 96 4.07 2.31 -11.23
CA THR A 96 4.33 3.56 -10.50
C THR A 96 3.53 3.74 -9.20
N GLY A 97 2.57 2.90 -8.92
CA GLY A 97 1.75 2.92 -7.70
C GLY A 97 0.27 3.27 -7.90
N ALA A 98 -0.13 3.77 -9.07
CA ALA A 98 -1.52 4.20 -9.31
C ALA A 98 -2.51 3.02 -9.41
N ARG A 99 -2.19 2.02 -10.21
CA ARG A 99 -3.02 0.81 -10.37
C ARG A 99 -3.06 -0.01 -9.10
N SER A 100 -1.92 -0.14 -8.42
CA SER A 100 -1.82 -0.89 -7.16
C SER A 100 -2.58 -0.22 -6.02
N SER A 101 -2.71 1.09 -6.02
CA SER A 101 -3.55 1.81 -5.06
C SER A 101 -5.02 1.41 -5.20
N ARG A 102 -5.52 1.28 -6.42
CA ARG A 102 -6.87 0.79 -6.72
C ARG A 102 -7.03 -0.68 -6.32
N ALA A 103 -6.03 -1.49 -6.64
CA ALA A 103 -6.00 -2.91 -6.26
C ALA A 103 -6.05 -3.09 -4.75
N ALA A 104 -5.28 -2.31 -4.00
CA ALA A 104 -5.28 -2.34 -2.55
C ALA A 104 -6.68 -2.03 -1.98
N THR A 105 -7.38 -1.04 -2.54
CA THR A 105 -8.74 -0.72 -2.15
C THR A 105 -9.71 -1.88 -2.41
N GLN A 106 -9.62 -2.51 -3.58
CA GLN A 106 -10.46 -3.67 -3.92
C GLN A 106 -10.18 -4.86 -2.99
N LEU A 107 -8.92 -5.13 -2.68
CA LEU A 107 -8.54 -6.22 -1.78
C LEU A 107 -9.05 -6.00 -0.36
N ARG A 108 -8.99 -4.77 0.13
CA ARG A 108 -9.57 -4.43 1.45
C ARG A 108 -11.08 -4.66 1.47
N LYS A 109 -11.78 -4.28 0.42
CA LYS A 109 -13.22 -4.54 0.28
C LYS A 109 -13.54 -6.03 0.20
N ALA A 110 -12.63 -6.83 -0.35
CA ALA A 110 -12.76 -8.28 -0.42
C ALA A 110 -12.46 -8.98 0.91
N GLY A 111 -12.04 -8.25 1.94
CA GLY A 111 -11.83 -8.77 3.28
C GLY A 111 -10.37 -8.95 3.71
N TYR A 112 -9.42 -8.63 2.84
CA TYR A 112 -7.99 -8.65 3.22
C TYR A 112 -7.71 -7.52 4.21
N THR A 113 -7.20 -7.87 5.38
CA THR A 113 -7.06 -6.94 6.52
C THR A 113 -5.71 -6.23 6.59
N ASN A 114 -4.71 -6.69 5.84
CA ASN A 114 -3.35 -6.17 5.93
C ASN A 114 -2.78 -5.97 4.52
N VAL A 115 -3.25 -4.93 3.85
CA VAL A 115 -2.88 -4.62 2.45
C VAL A 115 -2.08 -3.32 2.41
N HIS A 116 -0.90 -3.38 1.80
CA HIS A 116 0.01 -2.25 1.64
C HIS A 116 0.26 -1.98 0.16
N ASN A 117 0.24 -0.72 -0.24
CA ASN A 117 0.62 -0.29 -1.58
C ASN A 117 2.11 0.07 -1.61
N LEU A 118 2.87 -0.51 -2.52
CA LEU A 118 4.28 -0.15 -2.69
C LEU A 118 4.40 1.23 -3.37
N ALA A 119 4.90 2.21 -2.64
CA ALA A 119 5.11 3.54 -3.15
C ALA A 119 6.12 3.52 -4.31
N GLY A 120 5.74 4.13 -5.44
CA GLY A 120 6.58 4.15 -6.64
C GLY A 120 6.64 2.84 -7.43
N GLY A 121 6.03 1.77 -6.93
CA GLY A 121 5.89 0.48 -7.63
C GLY A 121 7.20 -0.10 -8.16
N ASN A 122 7.15 -0.69 -9.33
CA ASN A 122 8.29 -1.36 -9.95
C ASN A 122 9.46 -0.39 -10.24
N ALA A 123 9.17 0.87 -10.53
CA ALA A 123 10.20 1.89 -10.72
C ALA A 123 11.02 2.10 -9.45
N ALA A 124 10.37 2.24 -8.29
CA ALA A 124 11.04 2.37 -7.01
C ALA A 124 11.82 1.10 -6.62
N TRP A 125 11.27 -0.08 -6.94
CA TRP A 125 11.94 -1.36 -6.72
C TRP A 125 13.27 -1.43 -7.47
N ARG A 126 13.29 -1.01 -8.75
CA ARG A 126 14.48 -0.96 -9.59
C ARG A 126 15.49 0.08 -9.10
N GLU A 127 15.04 1.27 -8.71
CA GLU A 127 15.91 2.32 -8.17
C GLU A 127 16.60 1.89 -6.88
N ALA A 128 15.96 1.06 -6.07
CA ALA A 128 16.55 0.50 -4.87
C ALA A 128 17.49 -0.67 -5.14
N SER A 129 17.74 -1.00 -6.41
CA SER A 129 18.60 -2.12 -6.84
C SER A 129 18.17 -3.47 -6.27
N LEU A 130 16.87 -3.65 -6.06
CA LEU A 130 16.32 -4.90 -5.58
C LEU A 130 16.18 -5.93 -6.71
N PRO A 131 16.17 -7.24 -6.39
CA PRO A 131 16.17 -8.30 -7.41
C PRO A 131 14.97 -8.24 -8.36
N ILE A 132 15.25 -8.36 -9.65
CA ILE A 132 14.26 -8.41 -10.73
C ILE A 132 14.39 -9.75 -11.45
N GLU A 133 13.27 -10.39 -11.73
CA GLU A 133 13.15 -11.62 -12.51
C GLU A 133 12.41 -11.34 -13.82
N LYS A 134 12.68 -12.16 -14.83
CA LYS A 134 11.93 -12.16 -16.09
C LYS A 134 11.27 -13.52 -16.27
N SER A 135 10.03 -13.51 -16.70
CA SER A 135 9.33 -14.73 -17.08
C SER A 135 9.62 -15.06 -18.56
N ALA A 136 9.80 -16.31 -18.81
CA ALA A 136 9.97 -16.80 -20.18
C ALA A 136 8.65 -16.74 -20.96
#